data_a7d4e3850219b61a6d53a1cc70ce9364
#
_entry.id   a7d4e3850219b61a6d53a1cc70ce9364
#
_cell.length_a   1.000
_cell.length_b   1.000
_cell.length_c   1.000
_cell.angle_alpha   90.00
_cell.angle_beta   90.00
_cell.angle_gamma   90.00
#
_symmetry.space_group_name_H-M   'P 1'
#
loop_
_entity.id
_entity.type
_entity.pdbx_description
1 polymer ?
#
loop_
_entity_poly.entity_id
_entity_poly.type
_entity_poly.pdbx_seq_one_letter_code
_entity_poly.pdbx_strand_id
1 'polypeptide(L)'
;MSNNRIAGFGFSTIGRNPDLTDLDRSLGEIEEVGASHCELALFGAQLVAGGRILPEMRRRLERICSRRRLGYTVHGNLTVNFMDEANLEFHKQVCRAMLELTEAVGATVMVHHPGLVSMRREHELDRLHALERDALREMGDLAARLGVRIAVETLFVERADRYTADPVRLAAELKAVNHPAVIGTLDVSHSYIMTSFRKTSFDAALRAFATVTGHFHLHDSFGRPATIEDFYTAEEQMAFGMGDLHLPFGWGDIPFETLLPPLPVLPGTILNVELPPHFWHALKHCAEYAQGLVERMNAG
;
A
#
# COMPACT_ATOMS: atom_id res chain seq x y z
N MET A 1 15.52 -23.16 2.69
CA MET A 1 15.05 -21.82 2.27
C MET A 1 15.34 -20.91 3.44
N SER A 2 16.11 -19.83 3.23
CA SER A 2 16.38 -18.87 4.31
C SER A 2 15.06 -18.27 4.77
N ASN A 3 14.81 -18.33 6.07
CA ASN A 3 13.58 -17.79 6.69
C ASN A 3 13.74 -16.27 6.87
N ASN A 4 14.07 -15.55 5.78
CA ASN A 4 14.30 -14.11 5.84
C ASN A 4 13.03 -13.39 6.24
N ARG A 5 13.16 -12.46 7.19
CA ARG A 5 12.03 -11.58 7.60
C ARG A 5 11.56 -10.74 6.41
N ILE A 6 12.50 -10.18 5.66
CA ILE A 6 12.27 -9.36 4.48
C ILE A 6 12.68 -10.14 3.24
N ALA A 7 11.74 -10.33 2.30
CA ALA A 7 11.98 -11.05 1.05
C ALA A 7 12.80 -10.23 0.04
N GLY A 8 12.67 -8.91 0.07
CA GLY A 8 13.35 -7.99 -0.81
C GLY A 8 12.67 -6.62 -0.83
N PHE A 9 13.08 -5.79 -1.79
CA PHE A 9 12.47 -4.48 -2.02
C PHE A 9 12.00 -4.31 -3.45
N GLY A 10 11.10 -3.36 -3.64
CA GLY A 10 10.54 -2.99 -4.93
C GLY A 10 10.11 -1.53 -5.00
N PHE A 11 9.53 -1.17 -6.13
CA PHE A 11 8.96 0.16 -6.38
C PHE A 11 7.57 0.05 -6.95
N SER A 12 6.71 1.03 -6.65
CA SER A 12 5.39 1.13 -7.27
C SER A 12 5.49 1.74 -8.66
N THR A 13 4.83 1.13 -9.63
CA THR A 13 4.57 1.75 -10.95
C THR A 13 3.40 1.09 -11.68
N ILE A 14 2.83 1.81 -12.62
CA ILE A 14 1.98 1.28 -13.71
C ILE A 14 2.38 1.92 -15.06
N GLY A 15 3.55 2.57 -15.10
CA GLY A 15 3.93 3.47 -16.16
C GLY A 15 3.23 4.84 -16.01
N ARG A 16 3.27 5.63 -17.08
CA ARG A 16 2.62 6.95 -17.16
C ARG A 16 1.32 6.93 -17.95
N ASN A 17 1.15 5.89 -18.78
CA ASN A 17 0.02 5.75 -19.68
C ASN A 17 -0.96 4.68 -19.15
N PRO A 18 -2.24 5.01 -18.95
CA PRO A 18 -3.23 4.07 -18.44
C PRO A 18 -3.46 2.84 -19.34
N ASP A 19 -3.03 2.90 -20.59
CA ASP A 19 -3.10 1.81 -21.57
C ASP A 19 -1.88 0.87 -21.51
N LEU A 20 -0.95 1.05 -20.57
CA LEU A 20 0.26 0.25 -20.34
C LEU A 20 1.33 0.32 -21.46
N THR A 21 1.30 1.35 -22.33
CA THR A 21 2.26 1.44 -23.45
C THR A 21 3.70 1.60 -23.02
N ASP A 22 3.96 2.19 -21.86
CA ASP A 22 5.29 2.45 -21.31
C ASP A 22 5.64 1.60 -20.09
N LEU A 23 4.75 0.71 -19.65
CA LEU A 23 4.97 -0.13 -18.46
C LEU A 23 6.24 -0.98 -18.56
N ASP A 24 6.47 -1.61 -19.73
CA ASP A 24 7.65 -2.47 -19.94
C ASP A 24 8.97 -1.71 -19.72
N ARG A 25 9.05 -0.44 -20.13
CA ARG A 25 10.21 0.42 -19.86
C ARG A 25 10.36 0.71 -18.37
N SER A 26 9.28 1.09 -17.69
CA SER A 26 9.30 1.38 -16.24
C SER A 26 9.74 0.18 -15.42
N LEU A 27 9.27 -1.03 -15.76
CA LEU A 27 9.72 -2.27 -15.15
C LEU A 27 11.21 -2.54 -15.40
N GLY A 28 11.71 -2.22 -16.60
CA GLY A 28 13.14 -2.33 -16.91
C GLY A 28 14.00 -1.41 -16.05
N GLU A 29 13.59 -0.15 -15.87
CA GLU A 29 14.29 0.81 -15.01
C GLU A 29 14.34 0.34 -13.55
N ILE A 30 13.27 -0.31 -13.05
CA ILE A 30 13.22 -0.92 -11.71
C ILE A 30 14.16 -2.13 -11.60
N GLU A 31 14.21 -2.99 -12.61
CA GLU A 31 15.18 -4.11 -12.64
C GLU A 31 16.62 -3.62 -12.65
N GLU A 32 16.93 -2.58 -13.43
CA GLU A 32 18.29 -2.03 -13.57
C GLU A 32 18.86 -1.49 -12.27
N VAL A 33 18.03 -0.99 -11.36
CA VAL A 33 18.49 -0.54 -10.02
C VAL A 33 18.58 -1.68 -8.99
N GLY A 34 18.36 -2.93 -9.41
CA GLY A 34 18.54 -4.11 -8.56
C GLY A 34 17.34 -4.45 -7.67
N ALA A 35 16.19 -3.84 -7.90
CA ALA A 35 14.98 -4.23 -7.18
C ALA A 35 14.56 -5.67 -7.53
N SER A 36 14.07 -6.40 -6.54
CA SER A 36 13.58 -7.77 -6.70
C SER A 36 12.07 -7.84 -6.97
N HIS A 37 11.35 -6.77 -6.68
CA HIS A 37 9.89 -6.70 -6.79
C HIS A 37 9.44 -5.40 -7.46
N CYS A 38 8.20 -5.44 -7.96
CA CYS A 38 7.48 -4.24 -8.37
C CYS A 38 6.03 -4.33 -7.89
N GLU A 39 5.52 -3.27 -7.30
CA GLU A 39 4.10 -3.12 -7.05
C GLU A 39 3.44 -2.47 -8.25
N LEU A 40 2.48 -3.18 -8.84
CA LEU A 40 1.69 -2.68 -9.95
C LEU A 40 0.51 -1.85 -9.42
N ALA A 41 0.54 -0.54 -9.62
CA ALA A 41 -0.52 0.38 -9.20
C ALA A 41 -1.73 0.29 -10.16
N LEU A 42 -2.45 -0.85 -10.11
CA LEU A 42 -3.50 -1.18 -11.09
C LEU A 42 -4.67 -0.19 -11.10
N PHE A 43 -4.84 0.59 -10.05
CA PHE A 43 -5.83 1.68 -10.02
C PHE A 43 -5.58 2.75 -11.08
N GLY A 44 -4.34 2.90 -11.55
CA GLY A 44 -3.94 3.84 -12.60
C GLY A 44 -4.11 3.30 -14.02
N ALA A 45 -4.57 2.06 -14.22
CA ALA A 45 -4.65 1.43 -15.53
C ALA A 45 -6.09 1.14 -15.98
N GLN A 46 -6.30 1.12 -17.29
CA GLN A 46 -7.57 0.78 -17.93
C GLN A 46 -7.79 -0.73 -17.97
N LEU A 47 -7.88 -1.38 -16.80
CA LEU A 47 -7.98 -2.84 -16.68
C LEU A 47 -9.38 -3.32 -16.34
N VAL A 48 -10.17 -2.49 -15.67
CA VAL A 48 -11.51 -2.83 -15.18
C VAL A 48 -12.49 -1.75 -15.56
N ALA A 49 -13.65 -2.14 -16.07
CA ALA A 49 -14.78 -1.25 -16.36
C ALA A 49 -16.07 -1.87 -15.82
N GLY A 50 -16.81 -1.11 -15.00
CA GLY A 50 -18.06 -1.59 -14.37
C GLY A 50 -17.87 -2.90 -13.57
N GLY A 51 -16.75 -3.04 -12.87
CA GLY A 51 -16.40 -4.23 -12.10
C GLY A 51 -16.05 -5.48 -12.94
N ARG A 52 -15.80 -5.30 -14.24
CA ARG A 52 -15.43 -6.38 -15.17
C ARG A 52 -14.04 -6.14 -15.75
N ILE A 53 -13.21 -7.18 -15.74
CA ILE A 53 -11.88 -7.13 -16.35
C ILE A 53 -12.01 -6.97 -17.86
N LEU A 54 -11.23 -6.09 -18.44
CA LEU A 54 -11.08 -5.91 -19.90
C LEU A 54 -10.10 -6.96 -20.44
N PRO A 55 -10.55 -7.96 -21.23
CA PRO A 55 -9.71 -9.13 -21.58
C PRO A 55 -8.44 -8.77 -22.37
N GLU A 56 -8.52 -7.77 -23.26
CA GLU A 56 -7.35 -7.32 -24.05
C GLU A 56 -6.29 -6.70 -23.13
N MET A 57 -6.71 -5.86 -22.18
CA MET A 57 -5.83 -5.17 -21.27
C MET A 57 -5.18 -6.15 -20.27
N ARG A 58 -5.95 -7.15 -19.79
CA ARG A 58 -5.41 -8.25 -18.99
C ARG A 58 -4.29 -8.99 -19.75
N ARG A 59 -4.56 -9.44 -20.97
CA ARG A 59 -3.55 -10.12 -21.80
C ARG A 59 -2.32 -9.27 -22.07
N ARG A 60 -2.50 -7.95 -22.22
CA ARG A 60 -1.39 -7.00 -22.37
C ARG A 60 -0.53 -6.95 -21.13
N LEU A 61 -1.15 -6.78 -19.95
CA LEU A 61 -0.48 -6.77 -18.65
C LEU A 61 0.31 -8.08 -18.43
N GLU A 62 -0.32 -9.22 -18.59
CA GLU A 62 0.30 -10.55 -18.45
C GLU A 62 1.54 -10.69 -19.35
N ARG A 63 1.44 -10.30 -20.64
CA ARG A 63 2.58 -10.36 -21.56
C ARG A 63 3.73 -9.45 -21.18
N ILE A 64 3.46 -8.28 -20.60
CA ILE A 64 4.50 -7.36 -20.15
C ILE A 64 5.19 -7.94 -18.93
N CYS A 65 4.42 -8.31 -17.91
CA CYS A 65 4.96 -8.84 -16.65
C CYS A 65 5.77 -10.12 -16.83
N SER A 66 5.32 -11.04 -17.72
CA SER A 66 6.01 -12.31 -17.96
C SER A 66 7.40 -12.19 -18.62
N ARG A 67 7.78 -11.01 -19.12
CA ARG A 67 9.10 -10.75 -19.73
C ARG A 67 10.15 -10.33 -18.69
N ARG A 68 9.74 -10.01 -17.48
CA ARG A 68 10.59 -9.47 -16.43
C ARG A 68 10.89 -10.52 -15.36
N ARG A 69 11.98 -10.34 -14.64
CA ARG A 69 12.39 -11.22 -13.53
C ARG A 69 11.93 -10.73 -12.16
N LEU A 70 11.06 -9.73 -12.16
CA LEU A 70 10.50 -9.14 -10.93
C LEU A 70 9.45 -10.07 -10.32
N GLY A 71 9.45 -10.18 -8.99
CA GLY A 71 8.27 -10.57 -8.24
C GLY A 71 7.27 -9.41 -8.25
N TYR A 72 5.98 -9.73 -8.17
CA TYR A 72 4.96 -8.68 -8.21
C TYR A 72 4.14 -8.64 -6.92
N THR A 73 3.78 -7.43 -6.54
CA THR A 73 2.63 -7.11 -5.69
C THR A 73 1.70 -6.19 -6.48
N VAL A 74 0.51 -5.99 -6.01
CA VAL A 74 -0.49 -5.16 -6.69
C VAL A 74 -1.08 -4.17 -5.72
N HIS A 75 -1.21 -2.92 -6.11
CA HIS A 75 -2.08 -1.98 -5.44
C HIS A 75 -3.45 -2.00 -6.12
N GLY A 76 -4.49 -2.38 -5.36
CA GLY A 76 -5.87 -2.43 -5.84
C GLY A 76 -6.47 -1.04 -6.02
N ASN A 77 -7.75 -0.97 -6.35
CA ASN A 77 -8.45 0.31 -6.50
C ASN A 77 -8.58 1.04 -5.16
N LEU A 78 -8.14 2.30 -5.12
CA LEU A 78 -8.13 3.17 -3.94
C LEU A 78 -9.53 3.42 -3.35
N THR A 79 -10.54 3.45 -4.21
CA THR A 79 -11.92 3.79 -3.83
C THR A 79 -12.73 2.61 -3.29
N VAL A 80 -12.20 1.37 -3.35
CA VAL A 80 -12.90 0.21 -2.77
C VAL A 80 -13.01 0.40 -1.27
N ASN A 81 -14.26 0.43 -0.76
CA ASN A 81 -14.57 0.77 0.62
C ASN A 81 -15.64 -0.17 1.18
N PHE A 82 -15.24 -1.11 2.02
CA PHE A 82 -16.17 -2.08 2.61
C PHE A 82 -17.04 -1.53 3.75
N MET A 83 -16.83 -0.27 4.15
CA MET A 83 -17.75 0.46 5.03
C MET A 83 -18.85 1.23 4.27
N ASP A 84 -18.83 1.24 2.95
CA ASP A 84 -19.92 1.78 2.12
C ASP A 84 -20.99 0.72 1.92
N GLU A 85 -21.91 0.67 2.86
CA GLU A 85 -23.01 -0.31 2.90
C GLU A 85 -23.92 -0.25 1.65
N ALA A 86 -24.16 0.95 1.15
CA ALA A 86 -25.05 1.16 0.00
C ALA A 86 -24.50 0.54 -1.29
N ASN A 87 -23.17 0.48 -1.44
CA ASN A 87 -22.48 -0.02 -2.62
C ASN A 87 -21.62 -1.24 -2.36
N LEU A 88 -21.78 -1.91 -1.21
CA LEU A 88 -20.90 -2.98 -0.74
C LEU A 88 -20.66 -4.08 -1.77
N GLU A 89 -21.73 -4.57 -2.40
CA GLU A 89 -21.60 -5.65 -3.41
C GLU A 89 -20.84 -5.20 -4.65
N PHE A 90 -20.97 -3.92 -5.02
CA PHE A 90 -20.18 -3.37 -6.12
C PHE A 90 -18.70 -3.19 -5.75
N HIS A 91 -18.41 -2.76 -4.52
CA HIS A 91 -17.04 -2.73 -4.00
C HIS A 91 -16.40 -4.12 -3.96
N LYS A 92 -17.13 -5.14 -3.51
CA LYS A 92 -16.69 -6.54 -3.56
C LYS A 92 -16.45 -7.02 -5.00
N GLN A 93 -17.31 -6.65 -5.94
CA GLN A 93 -17.14 -7.01 -7.35
C GLN A 93 -15.85 -6.41 -7.92
N VAL A 94 -15.55 -5.14 -7.64
CA VAL A 94 -14.30 -4.50 -8.08
C VAL A 94 -13.10 -5.14 -7.40
N CYS A 95 -13.17 -5.40 -6.09
CA CYS A 95 -12.10 -6.08 -5.34
C CYS A 95 -11.82 -7.48 -5.93
N ARG A 96 -12.87 -8.24 -6.27
CA ARG A 96 -12.73 -9.56 -6.92
C ARG A 96 -11.98 -9.46 -8.24
N ALA A 97 -12.33 -8.49 -9.10
CA ALA A 97 -11.61 -8.26 -10.35
C ALA A 97 -10.13 -7.92 -10.12
N MET A 98 -9.81 -7.14 -9.09
CA MET A 98 -8.42 -6.84 -8.74
C MET A 98 -7.66 -8.08 -8.24
N LEU A 99 -8.28 -8.94 -7.42
CA LEU A 99 -7.68 -10.20 -6.97
C LEU A 99 -7.38 -11.15 -8.15
N GLU A 100 -8.30 -11.24 -9.11
CA GLU A 100 -8.11 -12.05 -10.32
C GLU A 100 -6.98 -11.49 -11.21
N LEU A 101 -6.81 -10.16 -11.29
CA LEU A 101 -5.68 -9.54 -11.98
C LEU A 101 -4.37 -9.75 -11.22
N THR A 102 -4.40 -9.76 -9.89
CA THR A 102 -3.24 -10.02 -9.04
C THR A 102 -2.72 -11.44 -9.28
N GLU A 103 -3.61 -12.43 -9.28
CA GLU A 103 -3.25 -13.81 -9.62
C GLU A 103 -2.71 -13.92 -11.05
N ALA A 104 -3.33 -13.25 -12.02
CA ALA A 104 -2.97 -13.32 -13.43
C ALA A 104 -1.53 -12.86 -13.74
N VAL A 105 -0.98 -11.94 -12.92
CA VAL A 105 0.43 -11.49 -13.04
C VAL A 105 1.39 -12.27 -12.14
N GLY A 106 0.90 -13.27 -11.42
CA GLY A 106 1.70 -14.06 -10.48
C GLY A 106 2.06 -13.30 -9.19
N ALA A 107 1.34 -12.23 -8.87
CA ALA A 107 1.53 -11.48 -7.64
C ALA A 107 0.91 -12.21 -6.44
N THR A 108 1.55 -12.10 -5.28
CA THR A 108 1.14 -12.81 -4.05
C THR A 108 0.49 -11.92 -3.01
N VAL A 109 0.53 -10.60 -3.21
CA VAL A 109 -0.04 -9.59 -2.31
C VAL A 109 -0.82 -8.57 -3.13
N MET A 110 -2.02 -8.24 -2.66
CA MET A 110 -2.80 -7.10 -3.14
C MET A 110 -3.04 -6.13 -1.99
N VAL A 111 -2.56 -4.91 -2.14
CA VAL A 111 -2.82 -3.81 -1.21
C VAL A 111 -4.26 -3.33 -1.37
N HIS A 112 -4.90 -3.05 -0.26
CA HIS A 112 -6.29 -2.59 -0.16
C HIS A 112 -6.43 -1.49 0.88
N HIS A 113 -7.11 -0.41 0.56
CA HIS A 113 -7.40 0.66 1.50
C HIS A 113 -8.48 0.27 2.51
N PRO A 114 -8.36 0.61 3.80
CA PRO A 114 -9.42 0.43 4.78
C PRO A 114 -10.59 1.37 4.52
N GLY A 115 -11.68 1.15 5.24
CA GLY A 115 -12.86 1.97 5.15
C GLY A 115 -12.61 3.44 5.47
N LEU A 116 -13.19 4.31 4.66
CA LEU A 116 -13.16 5.77 4.81
C LEU A 116 -14.59 6.30 4.85
N VAL A 117 -15.00 6.89 5.97
CA VAL A 117 -16.38 7.35 6.18
C VAL A 117 -16.45 8.77 6.72
N SER A 118 -17.63 9.38 6.66
CA SER A 118 -17.87 10.68 7.28
C SER A 118 -18.00 10.53 8.81
N MET A 119 -17.42 11.47 9.57
CA MET A 119 -17.58 11.55 11.03
C MET A 119 -19.04 11.79 11.48
N ARG A 120 -19.93 12.16 10.56
CA ARG A 120 -21.39 12.16 10.85
C ARG A 120 -21.91 10.76 11.24
N ARG A 121 -21.18 9.71 10.87
CA ARG A 121 -21.47 8.30 11.16
C ARG A 121 -20.63 7.75 12.32
N GLU A 122 -20.04 8.59 13.15
CA GLU A 122 -19.21 8.16 14.29
C GLU A 122 -19.92 7.16 15.20
N HIS A 123 -21.22 7.36 15.44
CA HIS A 123 -22.04 6.46 16.26
C HIS A 123 -22.28 5.07 15.64
N GLU A 124 -21.91 4.87 14.37
CA GLU A 124 -22.03 3.59 13.65
C GLU A 124 -20.69 2.87 13.48
N LEU A 125 -19.57 3.43 13.92
CA LEU A 125 -18.23 2.91 13.59
C LEU A 125 -18.04 1.44 13.95
N ASP A 126 -18.53 0.99 15.10
CA ASP A 126 -18.41 -0.43 15.47
C ASP A 126 -19.17 -1.36 14.52
N ARG A 127 -20.34 -0.94 14.05
CA ARG A 127 -21.13 -1.66 13.04
C ARG A 127 -20.44 -1.65 11.67
N LEU A 128 -19.87 -0.51 11.28
CA LEU A 128 -19.16 -0.38 10.00
C LEU A 128 -17.86 -1.19 9.99
N HIS A 129 -17.13 -1.24 11.09
CA HIS A 129 -16.00 -2.15 11.24
C HIS A 129 -16.40 -3.63 11.20
N ALA A 130 -17.56 -3.98 11.77
CA ALA A 130 -18.08 -5.35 11.67
C ALA A 130 -18.37 -5.71 10.20
N LEU A 131 -19.02 -4.80 9.45
CA LEU A 131 -19.30 -4.97 8.02
C LEU A 131 -18.00 -5.14 7.21
N GLU A 132 -17.00 -4.30 7.46
CA GLU A 132 -15.67 -4.38 6.82
C GLU A 132 -14.97 -5.71 7.13
N ARG A 133 -14.98 -6.16 8.40
CA ARG A 133 -14.41 -7.46 8.79
C ARG A 133 -15.07 -8.63 8.05
N ASP A 134 -16.39 -8.61 7.91
CA ASP A 134 -17.11 -9.68 7.22
C ASP A 134 -16.79 -9.68 5.72
N ALA A 135 -16.73 -8.51 5.09
CA ALA A 135 -16.31 -8.38 3.70
C ALA A 135 -14.84 -8.80 3.48
N LEU A 136 -13.93 -8.44 4.39
CA LEU A 136 -12.54 -8.88 4.34
C LEU A 136 -12.40 -10.39 4.51
N ARG A 137 -13.20 -11.05 5.32
CA ARG A 137 -13.22 -12.53 5.41
C ARG A 137 -13.66 -13.16 4.10
N GLU A 138 -14.77 -12.67 3.52
CA GLU A 138 -15.29 -13.18 2.24
C GLU A 138 -14.26 -13.00 1.10
N MET A 139 -13.68 -11.83 1.00
CA MET A 139 -12.64 -11.56 -0.02
C MET A 139 -11.34 -12.31 0.30
N GLY A 140 -11.02 -12.51 1.57
CA GLY A 140 -9.91 -13.34 2.05
C GLY A 140 -10.04 -14.80 1.62
N ASP A 141 -11.24 -15.38 1.71
CA ASP A 141 -11.52 -16.72 1.20
C ASP A 141 -11.27 -16.84 -0.31
N LEU A 142 -11.63 -15.79 -1.08
CA LEU A 142 -11.33 -15.75 -2.51
C LEU A 142 -9.81 -15.60 -2.73
N ALA A 143 -9.17 -14.67 -2.05
CA ALA A 143 -7.73 -14.43 -2.15
C ALA A 143 -6.93 -15.71 -1.85
N ALA A 144 -7.30 -16.44 -0.80
CA ALA A 144 -6.69 -17.73 -0.45
C ALA A 144 -6.78 -18.75 -1.58
N ARG A 145 -7.92 -18.86 -2.25
CA ARG A 145 -8.09 -19.75 -3.42
C ARG A 145 -7.24 -19.37 -4.61
N LEU A 146 -6.93 -18.08 -4.77
CA LEU A 146 -6.07 -17.53 -5.82
C LEU A 146 -4.58 -17.53 -5.43
N GLY A 147 -4.21 -17.95 -4.22
CA GLY A 147 -2.85 -17.87 -3.73
C GLY A 147 -2.37 -16.45 -3.42
N VAL A 148 -3.29 -15.52 -3.21
CA VAL A 148 -3.07 -14.10 -2.95
C VAL A 148 -3.39 -13.76 -1.48
N ARG A 149 -2.70 -12.78 -0.92
CA ARG A 149 -3.07 -12.15 0.35
C ARG A 149 -3.56 -10.72 0.13
N ILE A 150 -4.62 -10.33 0.82
CA ILE A 150 -5.06 -8.94 0.90
C ILE A 150 -4.28 -8.26 2.02
N ALA A 151 -3.55 -7.20 1.70
CA ALA A 151 -2.79 -6.42 2.66
C ALA A 151 -3.47 -5.07 2.86
N VAL A 152 -4.15 -4.91 4.01
CA VAL A 152 -4.90 -3.68 4.31
C VAL A 152 -3.94 -2.62 4.81
N GLU A 153 -3.95 -1.47 4.16
CA GLU A 153 -2.98 -0.41 4.36
C GLU A 153 -3.32 0.54 5.50
N THR A 154 -2.32 1.00 6.25
CA THR A 154 -2.49 2.13 7.17
C THR A 154 -2.64 3.42 6.38
N LEU A 155 -3.78 4.09 6.57
CA LEU A 155 -4.07 5.39 5.96
C LEU A 155 -4.10 6.51 7.00
N PHE A 156 -4.30 7.71 6.52
CA PHE A 156 -4.48 8.91 7.32
C PHE A 156 -5.73 9.69 6.91
N VAL A 157 -6.11 10.66 7.72
CA VAL A 157 -7.10 11.67 7.38
C VAL A 157 -6.50 13.06 7.57
N GLU A 158 -6.78 13.94 6.62
CA GLU A 158 -6.35 15.34 6.67
C GLU A 158 -7.46 16.25 7.19
N ARG A 159 -8.68 15.74 7.26
CA ARG A 159 -9.88 16.50 7.62
C ARG A 159 -10.60 15.86 8.80
N ALA A 160 -10.95 16.66 9.79
CA ALA A 160 -11.65 16.20 10.98
C ALA A 160 -13.08 15.65 10.71
N ASP A 161 -13.67 15.93 9.54
CA ASP A 161 -14.98 15.40 9.13
C ASP A 161 -14.92 14.01 8.50
N ARG A 162 -13.72 13.41 8.41
CA ARG A 162 -13.50 12.07 7.87
C ARG A 162 -12.91 11.15 8.92
N TYR A 163 -13.17 9.87 8.76
CA TYR A 163 -12.66 8.79 9.60
C TYR A 163 -12.10 7.66 8.73
N THR A 164 -10.92 7.21 9.08
CA THR A 164 -10.39 5.88 8.83
C THR A 164 -9.73 5.38 10.10
N ALA A 165 -9.53 4.07 10.22
CA ALA A 165 -8.86 3.49 11.39
C ALA A 165 -7.41 3.95 11.46
N ASP A 166 -6.98 4.47 12.62
CA ASP A 166 -5.56 4.68 12.89
C ASP A 166 -4.81 3.34 12.97
N PRO A 167 -3.47 3.31 12.91
CA PRO A 167 -2.72 2.06 12.85
C PRO A 167 -2.99 1.12 14.03
N VAL A 168 -3.24 1.62 15.23
CA VAL A 168 -3.52 0.80 16.42
C VAL A 168 -4.90 0.14 16.29
N ARG A 169 -5.90 0.92 15.91
CA ARG A 169 -7.26 0.40 15.66
C ARG A 169 -7.27 -0.57 14.49
N LEU A 170 -6.61 -0.26 13.38
CA LEU A 170 -6.56 -1.13 12.21
C LEU A 170 -5.88 -2.47 12.53
N ALA A 171 -4.80 -2.47 13.31
CA ALA A 171 -4.17 -3.70 13.79
C ALA A 171 -5.15 -4.58 14.59
N ALA A 172 -5.96 -3.98 15.45
CA ALA A 172 -6.99 -4.70 16.22
C ALA A 172 -8.07 -5.26 15.30
N GLU A 173 -8.52 -4.50 14.30
CA GLU A 173 -9.51 -4.95 13.32
C GLU A 173 -8.99 -6.12 12.48
N LEU A 174 -7.75 -6.07 12.00
CA LEU A 174 -7.14 -7.17 11.23
C LEU A 174 -6.98 -8.44 12.08
N LYS A 175 -6.60 -8.30 13.35
CA LYS A 175 -6.59 -9.44 14.29
C LYS A 175 -8.00 -10.02 14.49
N ALA A 176 -9.03 -9.17 14.52
CA ALA A 176 -10.43 -9.59 14.64
C ALA A 176 -10.99 -10.19 13.34
N VAL A 177 -10.49 -9.82 12.17
CA VAL A 177 -10.75 -10.54 10.90
C VAL A 177 -10.29 -11.98 11.03
N ASN A 178 -9.11 -12.22 11.62
CA ASN A 178 -8.55 -13.56 11.89
C ASN A 178 -8.57 -14.48 10.66
N HIS A 179 -8.07 -14.00 9.53
CA HIS A 179 -8.02 -14.75 8.27
C HIS A 179 -6.59 -14.82 7.72
N PRO A 180 -6.05 -16.01 7.37
CA PRO A 180 -4.63 -16.16 6.98
C PRO A 180 -4.26 -15.41 5.69
N ALA A 181 -5.21 -15.15 4.80
CA ALA A 181 -4.99 -14.36 3.59
C ALA A 181 -5.29 -12.87 3.77
N VAL A 182 -5.53 -12.39 5.00
CA VAL A 182 -5.71 -10.95 5.28
C VAL A 182 -4.62 -10.51 6.25
N ILE A 183 -3.78 -9.61 5.79
CA ILE A 183 -2.60 -9.08 6.50
C ILE A 183 -2.61 -7.54 6.44
N GLY A 184 -1.57 -6.89 6.93
CA GLY A 184 -1.41 -5.44 6.85
C GLY A 184 -0.32 -4.99 5.90
N THR A 185 -0.54 -3.86 5.25
CA THR A 185 0.48 -2.99 4.66
C THR A 185 0.75 -1.85 5.63
N LEU A 186 1.98 -1.78 6.13
CA LEU A 186 2.41 -0.65 6.96
C LEU A 186 2.98 0.44 6.06
N ASP A 187 2.17 1.46 5.79
CA ASP A 187 2.69 2.71 5.26
C ASP A 187 3.22 3.56 6.43
N VAL A 188 4.52 3.81 6.38
CA VAL A 188 5.24 4.48 7.48
C VAL A 188 4.94 5.96 7.51
N SER A 189 4.86 6.61 6.34
CA SER A 189 4.53 8.03 6.22
C SER A 189 3.09 8.33 6.58
N HIS A 190 2.13 7.52 6.08
CA HIS A 190 0.72 7.63 6.47
C HIS A 190 0.53 7.49 7.97
N SER A 191 1.23 6.53 8.58
CA SER A 191 1.21 6.34 10.04
C SER A 191 1.80 7.55 10.78
N TYR A 192 2.86 8.19 10.23
CA TYR A 192 3.43 9.40 10.80
C TYR A 192 2.46 10.57 10.73
N ILE A 193 1.84 10.81 9.57
CA ILE A 193 0.82 11.86 9.39
C ILE A 193 -0.38 11.62 10.32
N MET A 194 -0.91 10.39 10.38
CA MET A 194 -2.06 10.05 11.21
C MET A 194 -1.78 10.25 12.70
N THR A 195 -0.62 9.81 13.18
CA THR A 195 -0.27 9.94 14.61
C THR A 195 -0.02 11.40 14.98
N SER A 196 0.56 12.19 14.09
CA SER A 196 0.71 13.65 14.27
C SER A 196 -0.66 14.34 14.32
N PHE A 197 -1.56 14.00 13.41
CA PHE A 197 -2.94 14.51 13.40
C PHE A 197 -3.70 14.16 14.68
N ARG A 198 -3.58 12.90 15.13
CA ARG A 198 -4.25 12.39 16.37
C ARG A 198 -3.50 12.77 17.64
N LYS A 199 -2.28 13.30 17.57
CA LYS A 199 -1.38 13.60 18.70
C LYS A 199 -1.11 12.35 19.55
N THR A 200 -0.82 11.23 18.88
CA THR A 200 -0.48 9.94 19.49
C THR A 200 0.98 9.56 19.20
N SER A 201 1.46 8.48 19.83
CA SER A 201 2.85 8.04 19.65
C SER A 201 3.03 7.30 18.33
N PHE A 202 3.91 7.81 17.47
CA PHE A 202 4.29 7.19 16.21
C PHE A 202 4.96 5.82 16.41
N ASP A 203 5.96 5.71 17.30
CA ASP A 203 6.64 4.43 17.58
C ASP A 203 5.67 3.38 18.12
N ALA A 204 4.77 3.75 19.04
CA ALA A 204 3.77 2.81 19.54
C ALA A 204 2.79 2.34 18.46
N ALA A 205 2.40 3.21 17.54
CA ALA A 205 1.53 2.87 16.41
C ALA A 205 2.21 1.88 15.45
N LEU A 206 3.47 2.12 15.07
CA LEU A 206 4.25 1.21 14.24
C LEU A 206 4.38 -0.18 14.89
N ARG A 207 4.75 -0.24 16.18
CA ARG A 207 4.89 -1.51 16.92
C ARG A 207 3.57 -2.28 17.02
N ALA A 208 2.46 -1.59 17.23
CA ALA A 208 1.14 -2.21 17.31
C ALA A 208 0.75 -2.87 15.99
N PHE A 209 1.01 -2.19 14.86
CA PHE A 209 0.66 -2.67 13.53
C PHE A 209 1.64 -3.70 12.97
N ALA A 210 2.93 -3.63 13.35
CA ALA A 210 3.98 -4.50 12.83
C ALA A 210 3.65 -6.00 12.93
N THR A 211 2.94 -6.42 13.97
CA THR A 211 2.58 -7.84 14.19
C THR A 211 1.65 -8.43 13.12
N VAL A 212 1.00 -7.61 12.32
CA VAL A 212 0.14 -8.02 11.20
C VAL A 212 0.73 -7.62 9.84
N THR A 213 1.89 -6.94 9.83
CA THR A 213 2.53 -6.41 8.62
C THR A 213 3.20 -7.49 7.81
N GLY A 214 2.78 -7.67 6.57
CA GLY A 214 3.42 -8.53 5.57
C GLY A 214 3.85 -7.77 4.30
N HIS A 215 3.65 -6.46 4.28
CA HIS A 215 4.01 -5.55 3.20
C HIS A 215 4.28 -4.16 3.78
N PHE A 216 5.21 -3.42 3.20
CA PHE A 216 5.47 -2.02 3.54
C PHE A 216 5.25 -1.11 2.36
N HIS A 217 4.72 0.08 2.62
CA HIS A 217 4.92 1.25 1.79
C HIS A 217 5.91 2.19 2.46
N LEU A 218 6.91 2.60 1.70
CA LEU A 218 8.01 3.42 2.17
C LEU A 218 8.19 4.63 1.23
N HIS A 219 8.04 5.79 1.77
CA HIS A 219 8.40 7.08 1.18
C HIS A 219 8.65 8.07 2.31
N ASP A 220 9.47 9.07 2.08
CA ASP A 220 9.80 10.02 3.13
C ASP A 220 8.77 11.16 3.22
N SER A 221 8.63 11.72 4.39
CA SER A 221 7.77 12.87 4.68
C SER A 221 8.20 13.55 5.99
N PHE A 222 7.49 14.62 6.35
CA PHE A 222 7.66 15.32 7.63
C PHE A 222 6.56 14.98 8.64
N GLY A 223 5.64 14.05 8.31
CA GLY A 223 4.53 13.68 9.17
C GLY A 223 3.58 14.85 9.51
N ARG A 224 3.59 15.92 8.73
CA ARG A 224 2.74 17.10 8.97
C ARG A 224 1.42 16.95 8.26
N PRO A 225 0.28 16.95 8.96
CA PRO A 225 -1.03 17.00 8.31
C PRO A 225 -1.17 18.26 7.45
N ALA A 226 -1.84 18.17 6.31
CA ALA A 226 -2.13 19.33 5.49
C ALA A 226 -3.15 20.23 6.21
N THR A 227 -2.67 21.39 6.67
CA THR A 227 -3.49 22.42 7.34
C THR A 227 -3.72 23.65 6.46
N ILE A 228 -3.02 23.73 5.31
CA ILE A 228 -3.21 24.73 4.27
C ILE A 228 -4.08 24.06 3.21
N GLU A 229 -5.25 24.67 2.91
CA GLU A 229 -6.22 24.05 1.99
C GLU A 229 -5.82 24.20 0.51
N ASP A 230 -5.15 25.31 0.16
CA ASP A 230 -4.85 25.63 -1.23
C ASP A 230 -3.33 25.71 -1.46
N PHE A 231 -2.79 24.65 -2.06
CA PHE A 231 -1.50 24.67 -2.73
C PHE A 231 -1.71 24.73 -4.24
N TYR A 232 -0.99 25.61 -4.93
CA TYR A 232 -1.12 25.74 -6.38
C TYR A 232 -0.34 24.68 -7.16
N THR A 233 0.72 24.14 -6.57
CA THR A 233 1.54 23.07 -7.14
C THR A 233 2.01 22.07 -6.07
N ALA A 234 2.40 20.87 -6.50
CA ALA A 234 2.97 19.85 -5.60
C ALA A 234 4.30 20.33 -4.97
N GLU A 235 5.07 21.15 -5.70
CA GLU A 235 6.34 21.71 -5.22
C GLU A 235 6.11 22.72 -4.09
N GLU A 236 5.02 23.47 -4.11
CA GLU A 236 4.64 24.34 -3.00
C GLU A 236 4.27 23.51 -1.77
N GLN A 237 3.47 22.47 -1.92
CA GLN A 237 3.13 21.55 -0.84
C GLN A 237 4.40 20.93 -0.24
N MET A 238 5.31 20.48 -1.10
CA MET A 238 6.62 19.96 -0.69
C MET A 238 7.44 21.00 0.07
N ALA A 239 7.46 22.27 -0.36
CA ALA A 239 8.20 23.33 0.32
C ALA A 239 7.70 23.58 1.76
N PHE A 240 6.41 23.34 2.05
CA PHE A 240 5.85 23.40 3.39
C PHE A 240 6.00 22.07 4.16
N GLY A 241 6.32 20.98 3.48
CA GLY A 241 6.47 19.66 4.08
C GLY A 241 5.17 19.13 4.67
N MET A 242 4.02 19.37 4.02
CA MET A 242 2.69 19.02 4.51
C MET A 242 2.04 17.93 3.67
N GLY A 243 1.27 17.07 4.32
CA GLY A 243 0.51 16.01 3.67
C GLY A 243 1.36 14.86 3.19
N ASP A 244 0.79 14.09 2.28
CA ASP A 244 1.39 12.90 1.69
C ASP A 244 2.25 13.27 0.47
N LEU A 245 3.56 13.34 0.69
CA LEU A 245 4.50 13.93 -0.26
C LEU A 245 5.23 12.90 -1.12
N HIS A 246 5.26 11.63 -0.73
CA HIS A 246 6.01 10.56 -1.40
C HIS A 246 7.47 10.95 -1.73
N LEU A 247 8.18 11.58 -0.78
CA LEU A 247 9.54 12.07 -1.00
C LEU A 247 10.55 10.92 -1.11
N PRO A 248 11.64 11.10 -1.87
CA PRO A 248 12.81 10.23 -1.80
C PRO A 248 13.37 10.13 -0.37
N PHE A 249 13.94 8.98 -0.01
CA PHE A 249 14.58 8.81 1.30
C PHE A 249 15.62 9.90 1.59
N GLY A 250 15.58 10.45 2.81
CA GLY A 250 16.46 11.51 3.28
C GLY A 250 16.05 12.93 2.87
N TRP A 251 14.88 13.09 2.23
CA TRP A 251 14.31 14.40 1.94
C TRP A 251 13.30 14.84 3.01
N GLY A 252 12.75 13.92 3.76
CA GLY A 252 11.93 14.14 4.95
C GLY A 252 12.74 13.93 6.24
N ASP A 253 12.05 13.56 7.32
CA ASP A 253 12.67 13.36 8.63
C ASP A 253 12.34 12.01 9.28
N ILE A 254 11.83 11.02 8.51
CA ILE A 254 11.54 9.69 9.04
C ILE A 254 12.84 8.91 9.23
N PRO A 255 13.19 8.51 10.47
CA PRO A 255 14.43 7.78 10.74
C PRO A 255 14.25 6.27 10.50
N PHE A 256 14.02 5.84 9.25
CA PHE A 256 13.72 4.45 8.87
C PHE A 256 14.74 3.44 9.41
N GLU A 257 16.03 3.80 9.40
CA GLU A 257 17.11 2.89 9.81
C GLU A 257 17.06 2.50 11.29
N THR A 258 16.41 3.30 12.12
CA THR A 258 16.24 3.03 13.56
C THR A 258 14.85 2.50 13.88
N LEU A 259 13.85 2.89 13.10
CA LEU A 259 12.44 2.51 13.34
C LEU A 259 12.13 1.09 12.86
N LEU A 260 12.58 0.71 11.64
CA LEU A 260 12.13 -0.52 11.01
C LEU A 260 12.81 -1.81 11.53
N PRO A 261 14.13 -1.85 11.79
CA PRO A 261 14.78 -3.09 12.18
C PRO A 261 14.21 -3.79 13.41
N PRO A 262 13.75 -3.12 14.48
CA PRO A 262 13.20 -3.79 15.66
C PRO A 262 11.73 -4.21 15.50
N LEU A 263 11.05 -3.93 14.39
CA LEU A 263 9.62 -4.24 14.23
C LEU A 263 9.40 -5.74 14.00
N PRO A 264 8.48 -6.40 14.74
CA PRO A 264 8.19 -7.83 14.59
C PRO A 264 7.23 -8.09 13.42
N VAL A 265 7.71 -7.99 12.18
CA VAL A 265 6.91 -8.20 10.97
C VAL A 265 6.79 -9.67 10.59
N LEU A 266 5.83 -10.00 9.74
CA LEU A 266 5.60 -11.35 9.24
C LEU A 266 6.78 -11.80 8.34
N PRO A 267 7.13 -13.09 8.35
CA PRO A 267 8.17 -13.61 7.44
C PRO A 267 7.82 -13.41 5.97
N GLY A 268 8.82 -13.08 5.15
CA GLY A 268 8.64 -12.83 3.72
C GLY A 268 8.00 -11.48 3.39
N THR A 269 8.03 -10.53 4.31
CA THR A 269 7.58 -9.15 4.09
C THR A 269 8.36 -8.48 2.97
N ILE A 270 7.69 -7.69 2.14
CA ILE A 270 8.27 -6.93 1.03
C ILE A 270 8.32 -5.45 1.42
N LEU A 271 9.45 -4.78 1.12
CA LEU A 271 9.59 -3.33 1.24
C LEU A 271 9.28 -2.70 -0.11
N ASN A 272 8.16 -2.04 -0.25
CA ASN A 272 7.80 -1.35 -1.46
C ASN A 272 8.02 0.16 -1.30
N VAL A 273 8.79 0.75 -2.21
CA VAL A 273 9.07 2.20 -2.22
C VAL A 273 8.09 2.87 -3.18
N GLU A 274 7.29 3.78 -2.66
CA GLU A 274 6.35 4.55 -3.44
C GLU A 274 6.99 5.85 -3.92
N LEU A 275 7.74 5.75 -5.01
CA LEU A 275 8.44 6.86 -5.63
C LEU A 275 7.71 7.33 -6.89
N PRO A 276 7.02 8.48 -6.88
CA PRO A 276 6.32 9.00 -8.05
C PRO A 276 7.27 9.28 -9.23
N PRO A 277 6.78 9.21 -10.47
CA PRO A 277 7.62 9.37 -11.67
C PRO A 277 8.41 10.68 -11.76
N HIS A 278 7.95 11.75 -11.13
CA HIS A 278 8.69 13.02 -11.12
C HIS A 278 9.94 12.99 -10.22
N PHE A 279 10.03 12.03 -9.28
CA PHE A 279 11.21 11.78 -8.46
C PHE A 279 12.09 10.63 -8.97
N TRP A 280 11.83 10.07 -10.14
CA TRP A 280 12.62 8.94 -10.65
C TRP A 280 14.10 9.27 -10.93
N HIS A 281 14.48 10.52 -10.95
CA HIS A 281 15.90 10.90 -10.90
C HIS A 281 16.59 10.44 -9.59
N ALA A 282 15.83 10.15 -8.52
CA ALA A 282 16.33 9.62 -7.26
C ALA A 282 16.17 8.07 -7.14
N LEU A 283 15.71 7.37 -8.20
CA LEU A 283 15.42 5.94 -8.17
C LEU A 283 16.59 5.10 -7.66
N LYS A 284 17.80 5.36 -8.17
CA LYS A 284 19.02 4.66 -7.75
C LYS A 284 19.34 4.89 -6.27
N HIS A 285 19.27 6.14 -5.80
CA HIS A 285 19.47 6.47 -4.39
C HIS A 285 18.47 5.73 -3.49
N CYS A 286 17.19 5.73 -3.86
CA CYS A 286 16.16 5.03 -3.10
C CYS A 286 16.36 3.50 -3.12
N ALA A 287 16.86 2.94 -4.22
CA ALA A 287 17.17 1.51 -4.30
C ALA A 287 18.32 1.12 -3.37
N GLU A 288 19.43 1.88 -3.38
CA GLU A 288 20.57 1.67 -2.48
C GLU A 288 20.15 1.77 -1.00
N TYR A 289 19.32 2.74 -0.66
CA TYR A 289 18.78 2.90 0.69
C TYR A 289 17.88 1.73 1.11
N ALA A 290 16.93 1.35 0.24
CA ALA A 290 16.01 0.23 0.50
C ALA A 290 16.76 -1.10 0.65
N GLN A 291 17.80 -1.36 -0.16
CA GLN A 291 18.66 -2.52 -0.02
C GLN A 291 19.34 -2.54 1.36
N GLY A 292 19.85 -1.43 1.83
CA GLY A 292 20.43 -1.29 3.18
C GLY A 292 19.41 -1.58 4.29
N LEU A 293 18.15 -1.17 4.11
CA LEU A 293 17.06 -1.51 5.06
C LEU A 293 16.78 -3.03 5.07
N VAL A 294 16.71 -3.67 3.90
CA VAL A 294 16.55 -5.14 3.80
C VAL A 294 17.63 -5.88 4.58
N GLU A 295 18.88 -5.47 4.40
CA GLU A 295 20.02 -6.08 5.09
C GLU A 295 19.93 -5.92 6.61
N ARG A 296 19.66 -4.71 7.09
CA ARG A 296 19.51 -4.40 8.53
C ARG A 296 18.35 -5.16 9.17
N MET A 297 17.19 -5.20 8.49
CA MET A 297 16.01 -5.90 9.01
C MET A 297 16.17 -7.42 9.00
N ASN A 298 17.03 -7.98 8.17
CA ASN A 298 17.36 -9.42 8.14
C ASN A 298 18.50 -9.79 9.07
N ALA A 299 19.34 -8.85 9.53
CA ALA A 299 20.44 -9.08 10.44
C ALA A 299 20.02 -9.13 11.93
N GLY A 300 18.89 -8.54 12.27
CA GLY A 300 18.32 -8.50 13.64
C GLY A 300 17.17 -9.48 13.80
#